data_3886d5e7c98c59d24cbec83ca2d39343
#
_entry.id   3886d5e7c98c59d24cbec83ca2d39343
#
_cell.length_a   1.000
_cell.length_b   1.000
_cell.length_c   1.000
_cell.angle_alpha   90.00
_cell.angle_beta   90.00
_cell.angle_gamma   90.00
#
_symmetry.space_group_name_H-M   'P 1'
#
loop_
_entity.id
_entity.type
_entity.pdbx_description
1 polymer ?
#
loop_
_entity_poly.entity_id
_entity_poly.type
_entity_poly.pdbx_seq_one_letter_code
_entity_poly.pdbx_strand_id
1 'polypeptide(L)'
;AKCIEVSQRVRWDIERDVIRGRRFDFDQKFLPDGLSRVPDLAFLRPAEARFLSQIQGRTYANMFALVERFIGAKVIELSRDHGLGDQVAFEALVRLTDEELKHQALFRRLDAMAAAGMPEGYRFVPEPNVVASAVLAKSTWAVLGLVLDIELFSQAHYRSSIAPDPDLSALWKDVFLFHWKEESQHAIVDELEWRRCDATLTAEERERGVDDLIALVADVDGTVQLQARADADYFLRCAGRAFSAAEQDAVHDTLKKAYRWQYIVTGVQEPRFAEVLQALVTPGQLDRIGRALAPIVAHVAS
;
A
#
# COMPACT_ATOMS: atom_id res chain seq x y z
N ALA A 1 -8.28 2.43 -24.12
CA ALA A 1 -9.36 1.52 -24.55
C ALA A 1 -9.35 0.21 -23.75
N LYS A 2 -8.24 -0.57 -23.76
CA LYS A 2 -8.19 -1.90 -23.09
C LYS A 2 -8.49 -1.81 -21.58
N CYS A 3 -7.99 -0.80 -20.85
CA CYS A 3 -8.29 -0.61 -19.44
C CYS A 3 -9.79 -0.36 -19.20
N ILE A 4 -10.45 0.39 -20.08
CA ILE A 4 -11.90 0.62 -20.01
C ILE A 4 -12.67 -0.70 -20.18
N GLU A 5 -12.27 -1.53 -21.14
CA GLU A 5 -12.90 -2.84 -21.38
C GLU A 5 -12.74 -3.77 -20.15
N VAL A 6 -11.58 -3.73 -19.49
CA VAL A 6 -11.34 -4.50 -18.25
C VAL A 6 -12.19 -3.95 -17.12
N SER A 7 -12.21 -2.63 -16.90
CA SER A 7 -13.06 -1.96 -15.91
C SER A 7 -14.55 -2.28 -16.09
N GLN A 8 -15.02 -2.34 -17.32
CA GLN A 8 -16.42 -2.71 -17.62
C GLN A 8 -16.73 -4.18 -17.33
N ARG A 9 -15.75 -5.07 -17.46
CA ARG A 9 -15.90 -6.50 -17.27
C ARG A 9 -15.68 -6.93 -15.82
N VAL A 10 -14.72 -6.31 -15.12
CA VAL A 10 -14.39 -6.58 -13.71
C VAL A 10 -15.27 -5.69 -12.84
N ARG A 11 -16.51 -6.15 -12.57
CA ARG A 11 -17.44 -5.45 -11.69
C ARG A 11 -17.88 -6.34 -10.55
N TRP A 12 -17.79 -5.80 -9.35
CA TRP A 12 -18.16 -6.51 -8.13
C TRP A 12 -18.74 -5.55 -7.09
N ASP A 13 -19.54 -6.11 -6.20
CA ASP A 13 -20.17 -5.42 -5.08
C ASP A 13 -19.57 -5.93 -3.78
N ILE A 14 -19.30 -5.01 -2.84
CA ILE A 14 -18.63 -5.32 -1.56
C ILE A 14 -19.40 -6.39 -0.77
N GLU A 15 -20.68 -6.22 -0.57
CA GLU A 15 -21.46 -7.12 0.29
C GLU A 15 -21.86 -8.41 -0.44
N ARG A 16 -22.25 -8.32 -1.72
CA ARG A 16 -22.74 -9.46 -2.49
C ARG A 16 -21.61 -10.40 -2.92
N ASP A 17 -20.51 -9.85 -3.46
CA ASP A 17 -19.49 -10.64 -4.13
C ASP A 17 -18.26 -10.90 -3.24
N VAL A 18 -17.92 -9.96 -2.33
CA VAL A 18 -16.72 -10.05 -1.47
C VAL A 18 -17.09 -10.53 -0.07
N ILE A 19 -17.88 -9.78 0.69
CA ILE A 19 -18.18 -10.11 2.08
C ILE A 19 -19.13 -11.30 2.19
N ARG A 20 -20.20 -11.31 1.41
CA ARG A 20 -21.17 -12.45 1.36
C ARG A 20 -21.72 -12.83 2.72
N GLY A 21 -21.97 -11.86 3.61
CA GLY A 21 -22.45 -12.09 4.97
C GLY A 21 -21.45 -12.75 5.92
N ARG A 22 -20.20 -12.97 5.50
CA ARG A 22 -19.16 -13.56 6.34
C ARG A 22 -18.65 -12.59 7.41
N ARG A 23 -18.01 -13.16 8.41
CA ARG A 23 -17.26 -12.44 9.44
C ARG A 23 -15.82 -12.94 9.43
N PHE A 24 -14.92 -12.16 10.02
CA PHE A 24 -13.57 -12.66 10.27
C PHE A 24 -13.59 -13.79 11.30
N ASP A 25 -12.84 -14.82 10.98
CA ASP A 25 -12.48 -15.87 11.92
C ASP A 25 -11.16 -15.47 12.60
N PHE A 26 -11.23 -15.15 13.88
CA PHE A 26 -10.06 -14.74 14.65
C PHE A 26 -9.17 -15.93 15.06
N ASP A 27 -9.51 -17.15 14.66
CA ASP A 27 -8.60 -18.29 14.70
C ASP A 27 -7.70 -18.39 13.47
N GLN A 28 -7.81 -17.45 12.51
CA GLN A 28 -6.99 -17.33 11.32
C GLN A 28 -6.11 -16.07 11.36
N LYS A 29 -4.97 -16.11 10.65
CA LYS A 29 -4.14 -14.93 10.41
C LYS A 29 -4.76 -14.06 9.30
N PHE A 30 -4.51 -12.73 9.37
CA PHE A 30 -5.04 -11.76 8.40
C PHE A 30 -3.95 -11.24 7.45
N LEU A 31 -2.67 -11.39 7.80
CA LEU A 31 -1.57 -11.03 6.92
C LEU A 31 -0.63 -12.24 6.76
N PRO A 32 -0.19 -12.56 5.52
CA PRO A 32 0.69 -13.70 5.29
C PRO A 32 2.09 -13.47 5.88
N ASP A 33 2.79 -14.55 6.17
CA ASP A 33 4.10 -14.52 6.81
C ASP A 33 5.16 -13.77 5.97
N GLY A 34 5.09 -13.88 4.65
CA GLY A 34 5.98 -13.14 3.74
C GLY A 34 5.85 -11.61 3.79
N LEU A 35 4.74 -11.10 4.32
CA LEU A 35 4.53 -9.68 4.54
C LEU A 35 4.70 -9.30 6.01
N SER A 36 4.16 -10.12 6.92
CA SER A 36 4.12 -9.80 8.36
C SER A 36 5.45 -9.97 9.08
N ARG A 37 6.33 -10.83 8.59
CA ARG A 37 7.58 -11.24 9.26
C ARG A 37 7.37 -11.79 10.68
N VAL A 38 6.15 -12.18 11.04
CA VAL A 38 5.84 -12.75 12.36
C VAL A 38 6.69 -13.98 12.70
N PRO A 39 7.04 -14.88 11.76
CA PRO A 39 7.94 -16.02 12.04
C PRO A 39 9.34 -15.63 12.54
N ASP A 40 9.80 -14.40 12.33
CA ASP A 40 11.09 -13.92 12.85
C ASP A 40 11.07 -13.81 14.39
N LEU A 41 9.87 -13.79 15.00
CA LEU A 41 9.63 -13.70 16.45
C LEU A 41 9.37 -15.10 17.04
N ALA A 42 10.38 -15.98 17.02
CA ALA A 42 10.25 -17.39 17.41
C ALA A 42 9.79 -17.61 18.88
N PHE A 43 9.86 -16.59 19.73
CA PHE A 43 9.39 -16.64 21.13
C PHE A 43 7.88 -16.45 21.28
N LEU A 44 7.16 -16.05 20.22
CA LEU A 44 5.72 -15.89 20.26
C LEU A 44 5.00 -17.23 20.29
N ARG A 45 3.97 -17.32 21.11
CA ARG A 45 3.05 -18.45 21.11
C ARG A 45 2.16 -18.38 19.84
N PRO A 46 1.61 -19.50 19.36
CA PRO A 46 0.77 -19.49 18.15
C PRO A 46 -0.37 -18.48 18.17
N ALA A 47 -1.05 -18.30 19.31
CA ALA A 47 -2.10 -17.32 19.47
C ALA A 47 -1.60 -15.87 19.44
N GLU A 48 -0.40 -15.61 19.99
CA GLU A 48 0.25 -14.30 19.95
C GLU A 48 0.71 -13.95 18.54
N ALA A 49 1.31 -14.89 17.82
CA ALA A 49 1.71 -14.74 16.42
C ALA A 49 0.51 -14.43 15.52
N ARG A 50 -0.58 -15.18 15.70
CA ARG A 50 -1.85 -14.94 14.99
C ARG A 50 -2.41 -13.55 15.28
N PHE A 51 -2.46 -13.15 16.55
CA PHE A 51 -2.94 -11.83 16.94
C PHE A 51 -2.09 -10.70 16.33
N LEU A 52 -0.77 -10.85 16.32
CA LEU A 52 0.14 -9.87 15.69
C LEU A 52 -0.10 -9.77 14.18
N SER A 53 -0.33 -10.91 13.50
CA SER A 53 -0.74 -10.92 12.09
C SER A 53 -2.07 -10.20 11.86
N GLN A 54 -3.04 -10.34 12.77
CA GLN A 54 -4.35 -9.68 12.69
C GLN A 54 -4.22 -8.16 12.87
N ILE A 55 -3.37 -7.70 13.78
CA ILE A 55 -3.06 -6.27 13.94
C ILE A 55 -2.47 -5.71 12.65
N GLN A 56 -1.44 -6.36 12.11
CA GLN A 56 -0.81 -5.94 10.87
C GLN A 56 -1.77 -5.97 9.68
N GLY A 57 -2.64 -6.99 9.60
CA GLY A 57 -3.67 -7.06 8.57
C GLY A 57 -4.67 -5.91 8.67
N ARG A 58 -5.12 -5.55 9.87
CA ARG A 58 -5.97 -4.39 10.10
C ARG A 58 -5.29 -3.09 9.64
N THR A 59 -4.01 -2.91 9.99
CA THR A 59 -3.20 -1.77 9.54
C THR A 59 -3.03 -1.76 8.02
N TYR A 60 -2.83 -2.93 7.41
CA TYR A 60 -2.71 -3.07 5.95
C TYR A 60 -3.97 -2.57 5.24
N ALA A 61 -5.16 -2.95 5.71
CA ALA A 61 -6.42 -2.43 5.18
C ALA A 61 -6.57 -0.90 5.37
N ASN A 62 -6.16 -0.36 6.52
CA ASN A 62 -6.22 1.08 6.78
C ASN A 62 -5.22 1.87 5.90
N MET A 63 -4.03 1.30 5.63
CA MET A 63 -3.06 1.91 4.72
C MET A 63 -3.59 2.00 3.30
N PHE A 64 -4.24 0.95 2.79
CA PHE A 64 -4.89 1.03 1.47
C PHE A 64 -6.01 2.07 1.46
N ALA A 65 -6.90 2.10 2.45
CA ALA A 65 -7.92 3.15 2.54
C ALA A 65 -7.33 4.58 2.56
N LEU A 66 -6.11 4.73 3.08
CA LEU A 66 -5.40 6.01 3.10
C LEU A 66 -4.81 6.36 1.72
N VAL A 67 -4.10 5.42 1.08
CA VAL A 67 -3.42 5.71 -0.21
C VAL A 67 -4.42 5.97 -1.32
N GLU A 68 -5.49 5.21 -1.40
CA GLU A 68 -6.59 5.38 -2.36
C GLU A 68 -7.25 6.76 -2.29
N ARG A 69 -7.13 7.44 -1.17
CA ARG A 69 -7.65 8.79 -0.99
C ARG A 69 -6.89 9.83 -1.81
N PHE A 70 -5.55 9.79 -1.81
CA PHE A 70 -4.77 10.72 -2.62
C PHE A 70 -4.63 10.24 -4.06
N ILE A 71 -4.66 8.93 -4.33
CA ILE A 71 -4.70 8.37 -5.69
C ILE A 71 -5.92 8.92 -6.41
N GLY A 72 -7.13 8.67 -5.89
CA GLY A 72 -8.38 9.16 -6.49
C GLY A 72 -8.40 10.68 -6.69
N ALA A 73 -7.88 11.46 -5.73
CA ALA A 73 -7.79 12.92 -5.85
C ALA A 73 -6.85 13.34 -6.98
N LYS A 74 -5.66 12.70 -7.11
CA LYS A 74 -4.70 12.98 -8.19
C LYS A 74 -5.25 12.58 -9.55
N VAL A 75 -5.89 11.45 -9.66
CA VAL A 75 -6.48 10.95 -10.91
C VAL A 75 -7.60 11.89 -11.41
N ILE A 76 -8.45 12.39 -10.51
CA ILE A 76 -9.46 13.42 -10.86
C ILE A 76 -8.79 14.72 -11.34
N GLU A 77 -7.71 15.15 -10.71
CA GLU A 77 -6.96 16.32 -11.15
C GLU A 77 -6.44 16.13 -12.58
N LEU A 78 -5.80 15.00 -12.86
CA LEU A 78 -5.26 14.65 -14.17
C LEU A 78 -6.34 14.52 -15.25
N SER A 79 -7.52 14.04 -14.89
CA SER A 79 -8.62 13.88 -15.85
C SER A 79 -9.03 15.18 -16.54
N ARG A 80 -8.81 16.34 -15.90
CA ARG A 80 -9.11 17.67 -16.47
C ARG A 80 -8.32 17.94 -17.75
N ASP A 81 -7.08 17.46 -17.83
CA ASP A 81 -6.22 17.68 -19.01
C ASP A 81 -6.77 16.97 -20.25
N HIS A 82 -7.53 15.90 -20.04
CA HIS A 82 -8.14 15.09 -21.10
C HIS A 82 -9.58 15.50 -21.41
N GLY A 83 -10.22 16.34 -20.59
CA GLY A 83 -11.66 16.62 -20.65
C GLY A 83 -12.20 17.14 -21.99
N LEU A 84 -11.41 17.88 -22.76
CA LEU A 84 -11.73 18.36 -24.10
C LEU A 84 -10.80 17.79 -25.19
N GLY A 85 -9.99 16.77 -24.85
CA GLY A 85 -9.01 16.14 -25.74
C GLY A 85 -9.23 14.63 -25.88
N ASP A 86 -8.35 13.82 -25.29
CA ASP A 86 -8.41 12.36 -25.35
C ASP A 86 -9.54 11.81 -24.46
N GLN A 87 -10.71 11.59 -25.06
CA GLN A 87 -11.88 11.07 -24.35
C GLN A 87 -11.68 9.62 -23.85
N VAL A 88 -10.77 8.86 -24.45
CA VAL A 88 -10.44 7.50 -23.98
C VAL A 88 -9.62 7.57 -22.68
N ALA A 89 -8.64 8.46 -22.63
CA ALA A 89 -7.89 8.70 -21.40
C ALA A 89 -8.80 9.27 -20.30
N PHE A 90 -9.66 10.24 -20.64
CA PHE A 90 -10.63 10.82 -19.71
C PHE A 90 -11.54 9.75 -19.08
N GLU A 91 -12.16 8.90 -19.91
CA GLU A 91 -13.02 7.80 -19.41
C GLU A 91 -12.24 6.83 -18.53
N ALA A 92 -10.99 6.47 -18.90
CA ALA A 92 -10.19 5.55 -18.12
C ALA A 92 -9.89 6.10 -16.71
N LEU A 93 -9.49 7.37 -16.59
CA LEU A 93 -9.21 8.04 -15.32
C LEU A 93 -10.45 8.19 -14.44
N VAL A 94 -11.61 8.55 -15.04
CA VAL A 94 -12.87 8.65 -14.29
C VAL A 94 -13.31 7.29 -13.74
N ARG A 95 -13.14 6.21 -14.50
CA ARG A 95 -13.44 4.84 -14.04
C ARG A 95 -12.51 4.40 -12.92
N LEU A 96 -11.21 4.65 -13.06
CA LEU A 96 -10.24 4.39 -12.02
C LEU A 96 -10.67 5.09 -10.71
N THR A 97 -11.02 6.36 -10.77
CA THR A 97 -11.48 7.08 -9.57
C THR A 97 -12.73 6.47 -8.93
N ASP A 98 -13.69 5.97 -9.72
CA ASP A 98 -14.89 5.28 -9.21
C ASP A 98 -14.51 3.96 -8.49
N GLU A 99 -13.54 3.23 -9.03
CA GLU A 99 -13.00 2.02 -8.43
C GLU A 99 -12.27 2.31 -7.12
N GLU A 100 -11.44 3.38 -7.06
CA GLU A 100 -10.78 3.84 -5.82
C GLU A 100 -11.76 4.20 -4.69
N LEU A 101 -12.87 4.83 -5.02
CA LEU A 101 -13.92 5.12 -4.03
C LEU A 101 -14.54 3.85 -3.47
N LYS A 102 -14.71 2.82 -4.29
CA LYS A 102 -15.20 1.51 -3.88
C LYS A 102 -14.16 0.80 -3.00
N HIS A 103 -12.88 0.83 -3.34
CA HIS A 103 -11.79 0.29 -2.54
C HIS A 103 -11.74 0.93 -1.16
N GLN A 104 -11.80 2.26 -1.06
CA GLN A 104 -11.88 2.95 0.23
C GLN A 104 -13.08 2.48 1.07
N ALA A 105 -14.23 2.24 0.44
CA ALA A 105 -15.41 1.72 1.14
C ALA A 105 -15.19 0.28 1.64
N LEU A 106 -14.57 -0.57 0.81
CA LEU A 106 -14.19 -1.93 1.17
C LEU A 106 -13.25 -1.95 2.39
N PHE A 107 -12.16 -1.18 2.37
CA PHE A 107 -11.18 -1.18 3.45
C PHE A 107 -11.73 -0.59 4.75
N ARG A 108 -12.59 0.44 4.69
CA ARG A 108 -13.34 0.90 5.88
C ARG A 108 -14.25 -0.19 6.44
N ARG A 109 -14.89 -0.98 5.57
CA ARG A 109 -15.71 -2.12 5.97
C ARG A 109 -14.90 -3.19 6.70
N LEU A 110 -13.68 -3.49 6.18
CA LEU A 110 -12.77 -4.44 6.83
C LEU A 110 -12.29 -3.96 8.19
N ASP A 111 -11.93 -2.68 8.32
CA ASP A 111 -11.53 -2.11 9.61
C ASP A 111 -12.64 -2.25 10.66
N ALA A 112 -13.89 -1.94 10.29
CA ALA A 112 -15.02 -2.11 11.17
C ALA A 112 -15.25 -3.57 11.58
N MET A 113 -15.05 -4.52 10.65
CA MET A 113 -15.18 -5.94 10.93
C MET A 113 -14.03 -6.45 11.83
N ALA A 114 -12.80 -5.99 11.62
CA ALA A 114 -11.66 -6.31 12.48
C ALA A 114 -11.84 -5.72 13.88
N ALA A 115 -12.30 -4.47 13.98
CA ALA A 115 -12.57 -3.80 15.25
C ALA A 115 -13.58 -4.57 16.13
N ALA A 116 -14.57 -5.21 15.52
CA ALA A 116 -15.61 -5.94 16.24
C ALA A 116 -15.11 -7.18 17.02
N GLY A 117 -13.93 -7.72 16.65
CA GLY A 117 -13.38 -8.91 17.30
C GLY A 117 -12.00 -8.71 17.92
N MET A 118 -11.41 -7.53 17.83
CA MET A 118 -10.11 -7.21 18.43
C MET A 118 -10.29 -6.46 19.75
N PRO A 119 -9.35 -6.58 20.71
CA PRO A 119 -9.35 -5.78 21.91
C PRO A 119 -9.38 -4.27 21.61
N GLU A 120 -9.94 -3.50 22.52
CA GLU A 120 -9.97 -2.03 22.40
C GLU A 120 -8.55 -1.42 22.46
N GLY A 121 -8.40 -0.23 21.86
CA GLY A 121 -7.18 0.56 21.94
C GLY A 121 -6.24 0.45 20.74
N TYR A 122 -6.65 -0.24 19.65
CA TYR A 122 -5.98 -0.11 18.36
C TYR A 122 -6.11 1.33 17.84
N ARG A 123 -5.03 1.83 17.24
CA ARG A 123 -5.00 3.18 16.63
C ARG A 123 -4.32 3.15 15.28
N PHE A 124 -5.01 3.61 14.26
CA PHE A 124 -4.36 4.01 13.02
C PHE A 124 -3.86 5.45 13.21
N VAL A 125 -2.54 5.62 13.19
CA VAL A 125 -1.88 6.89 13.57
C VAL A 125 -1.92 7.93 12.44
N PRO A 126 -1.68 7.57 11.17
CA PRO A 126 -1.73 8.54 10.08
C PRO A 126 -3.10 9.18 9.96
N GLU A 127 -3.16 10.50 9.92
CA GLU A 127 -4.41 11.23 9.66
C GLU A 127 -4.57 11.34 8.13
N PRO A 128 -5.64 10.72 7.55
CA PRO A 128 -5.75 10.56 6.10
C PRO A 128 -5.72 11.87 5.30
N ASN A 129 -6.36 12.94 5.79
CA ASN A 129 -6.36 14.22 5.08
C ASN A 129 -5.01 14.94 5.16
N VAL A 130 -4.30 14.81 6.29
CA VAL A 130 -2.97 15.40 6.46
C VAL A 130 -1.98 14.71 5.51
N VAL A 131 -1.99 13.38 5.47
CA VAL A 131 -1.13 12.62 4.56
C VAL A 131 -1.47 12.94 3.10
N ALA A 132 -2.74 12.88 2.72
CA ALA A 132 -3.16 13.19 1.35
C ALA A 132 -2.75 14.62 0.93
N SER A 133 -2.92 15.60 1.80
CA SER A 133 -2.50 16.98 1.52
C SER A 133 -0.99 17.11 1.35
N ALA A 134 -0.20 16.40 2.16
CA ALA A 134 1.26 16.42 2.06
C ALA A 134 1.75 15.78 0.75
N VAL A 135 1.16 14.64 0.36
CA VAL A 135 1.46 13.96 -0.91
C VAL A 135 1.08 14.85 -2.09
N LEU A 136 -0.14 15.38 -2.12
CA LEU A 136 -0.67 16.20 -3.23
C LEU A 136 0.03 17.56 -3.37
N ALA A 137 0.75 18.02 -2.35
CA ALA A 137 1.58 19.23 -2.43
C ALA A 137 2.88 19.02 -3.21
N LYS A 138 3.27 17.77 -3.52
CA LYS A 138 4.46 17.45 -4.31
C LYS A 138 4.16 17.55 -5.81
N SER A 139 5.22 17.58 -6.62
CA SER A 139 5.10 17.59 -8.07
C SER A 139 4.27 16.40 -8.58
N THR A 140 3.45 16.61 -9.59
CA THR A 140 2.65 15.55 -10.21
C THR A 140 3.51 14.35 -10.64
N TRP A 141 4.73 14.61 -11.14
CA TRP A 141 5.66 13.56 -11.52
C TRP A 141 6.03 12.63 -10.34
N ALA A 142 6.33 13.19 -9.18
CA ALA A 142 6.67 12.42 -7.98
C ALA A 142 5.46 11.66 -7.42
N VAL A 143 4.29 12.28 -7.43
CA VAL A 143 3.04 11.63 -6.98
C VAL A 143 2.70 10.45 -7.88
N LEU A 144 2.80 10.58 -9.22
CA LEU A 144 2.55 9.48 -10.15
C LEU A 144 3.58 8.35 -9.99
N GLY A 145 4.85 8.68 -9.70
CA GLY A 145 5.85 7.66 -9.38
C GLY A 145 5.49 6.88 -8.12
N LEU A 146 5.05 7.56 -7.05
CA LEU A 146 4.58 6.90 -5.82
C LEU A 146 3.32 6.06 -6.07
N VAL A 147 2.35 6.56 -6.83
CA VAL A 147 1.12 5.84 -7.15
C VAL A 147 1.44 4.56 -7.93
N LEU A 148 2.23 4.63 -8.99
CA LEU A 148 2.63 3.44 -9.74
C LEU A 148 3.37 2.40 -8.88
N ASP A 149 4.23 2.84 -7.95
CA ASP A 149 4.90 1.95 -7.00
C ASP A 149 3.88 1.19 -6.14
N ILE A 150 2.87 1.91 -5.60
CA ILE A 150 1.78 1.34 -4.79
C ILE A 150 0.98 0.30 -5.58
N GLU A 151 0.55 0.64 -6.79
CA GLU A 151 -0.21 -0.26 -7.66
C GLU A 151 0.55 -1.54 -7.99
N LEU A 152 1.84 -1.44 -8.22
CA LEU A 152 2.67 -2.59 -8.56
C LEU A 152 2.98 -3.46 -7.34
N PHE A 153 3.30 -2.87 -6.17
CA PHE A 153 3.56 -3.70 -4.99
C PHE A 153 2.28 -4.38 -4.48
N SER A 154 1.12 -3.74 -4.58
CA SER A 154 -0.16 -4.35 -4.19
C SER A 154 -0.41 -5.65 -4.97
N GLN A 155 -0.14 -5.62 -6.28
CA GLN A 155 -0.24 -6.79 -7.15
C GLN A 155 0.81 -7.86 -6.81
N ALA A 156 2.06 -7.46 -6.52
CA ALA A 156 3.11 -8.38 -6.11
C ALA A 156 2.76 -9.06 -4.78
N HIS A 157 2.24 -8.33 -3.80
CA HIS A 157 1.79 -8.87 -2.52
C HIS A 157 0.69 -9.91 -2.69
N TYR A 158 -0.30 -9.62 -3.54
CA TYR A 158 -1.36 -10.59 -3.81
C TYR A 158 -0.80 -11.87 -4.42
N ARG A 159 -0.03 -11.76 -5.51
CA ARG A 159 0.47 -12.92 -6.27
C ARG A 159 1.47 -13.77 -5.48
N SER A 160 2.38 -13.11 -4.78
CA SER A 160 3.54 -13.78 -4.17
C SER A 160 3.33 -14.19 -2.71
N SER A 161 2.38 -13.56 -2.01
CA SER A 161 2.22 -13.77 -0.57
C SER A 161 0.78 -14.09 -0.17
N ILE A 162 -0.22 -13.32 -0.64
CA ILE A 162 -1.61 -13.47 -0.17
C ILE A 162 -2.27 -14.70 -0.81
N ALA A 163 -2.24 -14.80 -2.14
CA ALA A 163 -2.92 -15.89 -2.87
C ALA A 163 -2.37 -17.28 -2.50
N PRO A 164 -1.04 -17.50 -2.40
CA PRO A 164 -0.49 -18.82 -2.13
C PRO A 164 -0.58 -19.28 -0.67
N ASP A 165 -0.80 -18.39 0.30
CA ASP A 165 -0.78 -18.73 1.73
C ASP A 165 -2.00 -19.60 2.11
N PRO A 166 -1.83 -20.89 2.50
CA PRO A 166 -2.95 -21.79 2.79
C PRO A 166 -3.67 -21.46 4.09
N ASP A 167 -2.99 -20.80 5.05
CA ASP A 167 -3.47 -20.57 6.41
C ASP A 167 -4.08 -19.19 6.60
N LEU A 168 -4.06 -18.36 5.54
CA LEU A 168 -4.62 -17.03 5.58
C LEU A 168 -6.16 -17.07 5.54
N SER A 169 -6.80 -16.18 6.26
CA SER A 169 -8.26 -15.99 6.24
C SER A 169 -8.81 -16.01 4.80
N ALA A 170 -9.77 -16.89 4.55
CA ALA A 170 -10.39 -17.00 3.23
C ALA A 170 -11.11 -15.70 2.82
N LEU A 171 -11.70 -15.00 3.78
CA LEU A 171 -12.30 -13.69 3.53
C LEU A 171 -11.24 -12.66 3.13
N TRP A 172 -10.10 -12.66 3.80
CA TRP A 172 -8.99 -11.78 3.48
C TRP A 172 -8.44 -12.04 2.06
N LYS A 173 -8.27 -13.31 1.70
CA LYS A 173 -7.88 -13.69 0.33
C LYS A 173 -8.86 -13.18 -0.72
N ASP A 174 -10.15 -13.34 -0.48
CA ASP A 174 -11.18 -12.87 -1.42
C ASP A 174 -11.15 -11.35 -1.57
N VAL A 175 -10.99 -10.61 -0.47
CA VAL A 175 -10.86 -9.15 -0.51
C VAL A 175 -9.74 -8.74 -1.47
N PHE A 176 -8.54 -9.28 -1.27
CA PHE A 176 -7.39 -8.90 -2.09
C PHE A 176 -7.40 -9.53 -3.49
N LEU A 177 -8.16 -10.61 -3.72
CA LEU A 177 -8.43 -11.12 -5.06
C LEU A 177 -9.26 -10.12 -5.88
N PHE A 178 -10.32 -9.57 -5.28
CA PHE A 178 -11.20 -8.63 -5.98
C PHE A 178 -10.53 -7.28 -6.18
N HIS A 179 -9.79 -6.80 -5.20
CA HIS A 179 -8.93 -5.63 -5.30
C HIS A 179 -7.91 -5.80 -6.44
N TRP A 180 -7.07 -6.83 -6.40
CA TRP A 180 -6.07 -7.13 -7.42
C TRP A 180 -6.62 -7.19 -8.86
N LYS A 181 -7.85 -7.65 -9.06
CA LYS A 181 -8.47 -7.71 -10.39
C LYS A 181 -8.66 -6.32 -11.01
N GLU A 182 -8.87 -5.30 -10.20
CA GLU A 182 -8.98 -3.91 -10.66
C GLU A 182 -7.60 -3.24 -10.72
N GLU A 183 -6.75 -3.42 -9.71
CA GLU A 183 -5.40 -2.85 -9.66
C GLU A 183 -4.53 -3.19 -10.87
N SER A 184 -4.74 -4.36 -11.47
CA SER A 184 -3.97 -4.79 -12.65
C SER A 184 -4.12 -3.86 -13.87
N GLN A 185 -5.17 -3.05 -13.93
CA GLN A 185 -5.37 -2.03 -14.98
C GLN A 185 -4.98 -0.63 -14.51
N HIS A 186 -5.09 -0.33 -13.21
CA HIS A 186 -4.68 0.95 -12.63
C HIS A 186 -3.21 1.20 -12.92
N ALA A 187 -2.32 0.26 -12.60
CA ALA A 187 -0.90 0.37 -12.91
C ALA A 187 -0.59 0.70 -14.37
N ILE A 188 -1.40 0.22 -15.32
CA ILE A 188 -1.21 0.56 -16.76
C ILE A 188 -1.58 2.03 -17.01
N VAL A 189 -2.66 2.51 -16.41
CA VAL A 189 -3.11 3.90 -16.56
C VAL A 189 -2.09 4.84 -15.92
N ASP A 190 -1.62 4.53 -14.72
CA ASP A 190 -0.67 5.34 -13.99
C ASP A 190 0.69 5.42 -14.67
N GLU A 191 1.18 4.30 -15.22
CA GLU A 191 2.40 4.32 -16.03
C GLU A 191 2.25 5.22 -17.26
N LEU A 192 1.11 5.15 -17.96
CA LEU A 192 0.86 5.99 -19.13
C LEU A 192 0.82 7.47 -18.76
N GLU A 193 0.15 7.82 -17.66
CA GLU A 193 0.08 9.20 -17.16
C GLU A 193 1.44 9.69 -16.66
N TRP A 194 2.23 8.84 -15.98
CA TRP A 194 3.57 9.23 -15.55
C TRP A 194 4.49 9.51 -16.72
N ARG A 195 4.48 8.66 -17.75
CA ARG A 195 5.23 8.89 -19.00
C ARG A 195 4.76 10.13 -19.75
N ARG A 196 3.45 10.37 -19.78
CA ARG A 196 2.87 11.58 -20.38
C ARG A 196 3.32 12.84 -19.64
N CYS A 197 3.25 12.82 -18.32
CA CYS A 197 3.73 13.91 -17.48
C CYS A 197 5.22 14.16 -17.72
N ASP A 198 6.06 13.14 -17.67
CA ASP A 198 7.51 13.24 -17.89
C ASP A 198 7.87 13.87 -19.24
N ALA A 199 7.15 13.50 -20.30
CA ALA A 199 7.40 14.00 -21.66
C ALA A 199 7.19 15.51 -21.80
N THR A 200 6.49 16.15 -20.88
CA THR A 200 6.23 17.60 -20.90
C THR A 200 7.20 18.40 -20.01
N LEU A 201 8.01 17.72 -19.18
CA LEU A 201 8.88 18.40 -18.22
C LEU A 201 10.18 18.89 -18.84
N THR A 202 10.62 20.04 -18.38
CA THR A 202 12.01 20.48 -18.52
C THR A 202 12.95 19.65 -17.64
N ALA A 203 14.26 19.72 -17.90
CA ALA A 203 15.26 19.05 -17.07
C ALA A 203 15.21 19.49 -15.59
N GLU A 204 14.97 20.80 -15.36
CA GLU A 204 14.86 21.38 -14.01
C GLU A 204 13.59 20.89 -13.28
N GLU A 205 12.47 20.78 -13.98
CA GLU A 205 11.23 20.25 -13.41
C GLU A 205 11.35 18.78 -13.04
N ARG A 206 12.01 17.99 -13.90
CA ARG A 206 12.29 16.58 -13.57
C ARG A 206 13.23 16.45 -12.38
N GLU A 207 14.24 17.34 -12.26
CA GLU A 207 15.14 17.36 -11.11
C GLU A 207 14.36 17.61 -9.81
N ARG A 208 13.44 18.59 -9.80
CA ARG A 208 12.52 18.83 -8.68
C ARG A 208 11.61 17.62 -8.42
N GLY A 209 11.13 16.96 -9.48
CA GLY A 209 10.34 15.73 -9.38
C GLY A 209 11.08 14.61 -8.66
N VAL A 210 12.35 14.43 -8.96
CA VAL A 210 13.21 13.43 -8.28
C VAL A 210 13.43 13.80 -6.81
N ASP A 211 13.66 15.08 -6.48
CA ASP A 211 13.78 15.53 -5.10
C ASP A 211 12.48 15.32 -4.32
N ASP A 212 11.33 15.60 -4.93
CA ASP A 212 10.01 15.36 -4.35
C ASP A 212 9.75 13.87 -4.14
N LEU A 213 10.14 13.00 -5.08
CA LEU A 213 9.99 11.54 -4.92
C LEU A 213 10.83 11.02 -3.75
N ILE A 214 12.07 11.48 -3.62
CA ILE A 214 12.94 11.14 -2.47
C ILE A 214 12.30 11.61 -1.16
N ALA A 215 11.74 12.83 -1.14
CA ALA A 215 11.05 13.35 0.03
C ALA A 215 9.79 12.55 0.37
N LEU A 216 8.99 12.13 -0.63
CA LEU A 216 7.82 11.27 -0.43
C LEU A 216 8.20 9.92 0.19
N VAL A 217 9.29 9.29 -0.27
CA VAL A 217 9.78 8.03 0.33
C VAL A 217 10.17 8.22 1.79
N ALA A 218 10.81 9.34 2.13
CA ALA A 218 11.15 9.67 3.52
C ALA A 218 9.91 9.92 4.38
N ASP A 219 8.89 10.60 3.84
CA ASP A 219 7.60 10.83 4.52
C ASP A 219 6.84 9.52 4.74
N VAL A 220 6.84 8.62 3.75
CA VAL A 220 6.29 7.26 3.88
C VAL A 220 7.04 6.48 4.96
N ASP A 221 8.39 6.49 4.95
CA ASP A 221 9.19 5.81 5.98
C ASP A 221 8.89 6.33 7.39
N GLY A 222 8.75 7.65 7.56
CA GLY A 222 8.34 8.26 8.83
C GLY A 222 6.95 7.78 9.28
N THR A 223 6.01 7.75 8.35
CA THR A 223 4.63 7.32 8.60
C THR A 223 4.55 5.85 9.03
N VAL A 224 5.21 4.96 8.29
CA VAL A 224 5.19 3.52 8.60
C VAL A 224 5.93 3.19 9.90
N GLN A 225 6.98 3.93 10.26
CA GLN A 225 7.65 3.78 11.54
C GLN A 225 6.75 4.15 12.73
N LEU A 226 6.00 5.24 12.62
CA LEU A 226 5.04 5.66 13.65
C LEU A 226 3.94 4.61 13.84
N GLN A 227 3.40 4.09 12.74
CA GLN A 227 2.38 3.05 12.80
C GLN A 227 2.94 1.72 13.34
N ALA A 228 4.13 1.31 12.88
CA ALA A 228 4.78 0.08 13.39
C ALA A 228 4.95 0.13 14.91
N ARG A 229 5.37 1.29 15.45
CA ARG A 229 5.48 1.50 16.89
C ARG A 229 4.13 1.40 17.59
N ALA A 230 3.09 2.05 17.07
CA ALA A 230 1.76 2.02 17.66
C ALA A 230 1.18 0.60 17.70
N ASP A 231 1.39 -0.20 16.65
CA ASP A 231 0.94 -1.57 16.57
C ASP A 231 1.72 -2.51 17.48
N ALA A 232 3.05 -2.32 17.60
CA ALA A 232 3.87 -3.04 18.57
C ALA A 232 3.41 -2.76 20.01
N ASP A 233 3.20 -1.49 20.37
CA ASP A 233 2.71 -1.08 21.68
C ASP A 233 1.30 -1.65 21.97
N TYR A 234 0.42 -1.69 20.97
CA TYR A 234 -0.90 -2.29 21.09
C TYR A 234 -0.80 -3.80 21.30
N PHE A 235 0.02 -4.49 20.51
CA PHE A 235 0.28 -5.93 20.66
C PHE A 235 0.78 -6.26 22.06
N LEU A 236 1.86 -5.63 22.50
CA LEU A 236 2.50 -5.88 23.81
C LEU A 236 1.53 -5.65 24.97
N ARG A 237 0.65 -4.67 24.85
CA ARG A 237 -0.37 -4.39 25.85
C ARG A 237 -1.48 -5.45 25.91
N CYS A 238 -1.88 -6.00 24.74
CA CYS A 238 -3.06 -6.87 24.62
C CYS A 238 -2.73 -8.37 24.57
N ALA A 239 -1.46 -8.78 24.46
CA ALA A 239 -1.06 -10.18 24.30
C ALA A 239 -1.21 -11.04 25.56
N GLY A 240 -1.61 -10.45 26.70
CA GLY A 240 -1.99 -11.20 27.91
C GLY A 240 -0.82 -11.76 28.75
N ARG A 241 0.43 -11.40 28.45
CA ARG A 241 1.61 -11.69 29.25
C ARG A 241 2.62 -10.54 29.26
N ALA A 242 3.53 -10.57 30.21
CA ALA A 242 4.70 -9.69 30.19
C ALA A 242 5.75 -10.23 29.19
N PHE A 243 6.39 -9.31 28.49
CA PHE A 243 7.53 -9.56 27.61
C PHE A 243 8.78 -8.96 28.25
N SER A 244 9.93 -9.64 28.12
CA SER A 244 11.23 -9.07 28.48
C SER A 244 11.56 -7.85 27.60
N ALA A 245 12.50 -7.01 28.03
CA ALA A 245 12.94 -5.86 27.25
C ALA A 245 13.43 -6.28 25.84
N ALA A 246 14.23 -7.35 25.77
CA ALA A 246 14.72 -7.87 24.50
C ALA A 246 13.59 -8.37 23.56
N GLU A 247 12.54 -9.01 24.10
CA GLU A 247 11.37 -9.42 23.31
C GLU A 247 10.59 -8.20 22.84
N GLN A 248 10.41 -7.16 23.67
CA GLN A 248 9.74 -5.91 23.27
C GLN A 248 10.50 -5.22 22.14
N ASP A 249 11.83 -5.09 22.26
CA ASP A 249 12.68 -4.50 21.22
C ASP A 249 12.58 -5.31 19.92
N ALA A 250 12.57 -6.64 20.00
CA ALA A 250 12.40 -7.50 18.84
C ALA A 250 11.05 -7.32 18.15
N VAL A 251 9.95 -7.18 18.90
CA VAL A 251 8.62 -6.89 18.32
C VAL A 251 8.63 -5.56 17.60
N HIS A 252 9.15 -4.49 18.21
CA HIS A 252 9.24 -3.18 17.59
C HIS A 252 10.07 -3.18 16.31
N ASP A 253 11.23 -3.83 16.33
CA ASP A 253 12.13 -3.91 15.17
C ASP A 253 11.51 -4.73 14.03
N THR A 254 10.91 -5.88 14.35
CA THR A 254 10.26 -6.74 13.35
C THR A 254 9.09 -6.03 12.68
N LEU A 255 8.22 -5.31 13.41
CA LEU A 255 7.14 -4.56 12.79
C LEU A 255 7.67 -3.43 11.90
N LYS A 256 8.71 -2.74 12.33
CA LYS A 256 9.35 -1.71 11.52
C LYS A 256 9.95 -2.29 10.23
N LYS A 257 10.62 -3.45 10.31
CA LYS A 257 11.12 -4.17 9.12
C LYS A 257 9.98 -4.61 8.21
N ALA A 258 8.91 -5.18 8.79
CA ALA A 258 7.74 -5.63 8.04
C ALA A 258 7.08 -4.48 7.28
N TYR A 259 6.89 -3.32 7.90
CA TYR A 259 6.23 -2.19 7.26
C TYR A 259 7.12 -1.50 6.21
N ARG A 260 8.43 -1.38 6.45
CA ARG A 260 9.37 -0.95 5.41
C ARG A 260 9.39 -1.90 4.21
N TRP A 261 9.35 -3.21 4.49
CA TRP A 261 9.23 -4.23 3.46
C TRP A 261 7.95 -4.06 2.64
N GLN A 262 6.79 -3.99 3.30
CA GLN A 262 5.48 -3.91 2.66
C GLN A 262 5.31 -2.64 1.82
N TYR A 263 5.67 -1.49 2.35
CA TYR A 263 5.26 -0.20 1.78
C TYR A 263 6.36 0.56 1.05
N ILE A 264 7.59 0.04 1.04
CA ILE A 264 8.71 0.69 0.36
C ILE A 264 9.52 -0.33 -0.45
N VAL A 265 10.07 -1.35 0.22
CA VAL A 265 11.11 -2.19 -0.40
C VAL A 265 10.53 -3.11 -1.48
N THR A 266 9.34 -3.70 -1.27
CA THR A 266 8.70 -4.54 -2.30
C THR A 266 8.39 -3.76 -3.57
N GLY A 267 7.96 -2.51 -3.46
CA GLY A 267 7.65 -1.65 -4.60
C GLY A 267 8.90 -1.31 -5.42
N VAL A 268 9.93 -0.78 -4.76
CA VAL A 268 11.18 -0.42 -5.46
C VAL A 268 11.93 -1.63 -6.02
N GLN A 269 11.63 -2.85 -5.55
CA GLN A 269 12.16 -4.10 -6.09
C GLN A 269 11.28 -4.69 -7.21
N GLU A 270 10.08 -4.15 -7.43
CA GLU A 270 9.21 -4.64 -8.50
C GLU A 270 9.85 -4.32 -9.87
N PRO A 271 10.10 -5.35 -10.72
CA PRO A 271 10.87 -5.16 -11.94
C PRO A 271 10.26 -4.12 -12.88
N ARG A 272 8.91 -4.04 -12.94
CA ARG A 272 8.24 -3.07 -13.81
C ARG A 272 8.43 -1.64 -13.32
N PHE A 273 8.38 -1.40 -12.01
CA PHE A 273 8.66 -0.09 -11.46
C PHE A 273 10.10 0.36 -11.78
N ALA A 274 11.06 -0.52 -11.53
CA ALA A 274 12.46 -0.26 -11.82
C ALA A 274 12.71 0.06 -13.31
N GLU A 275 12.09 -0.70 -14.22
CA GLU A 275 12.17 -0.46 -15.68
C GLU A 275 11.63 0.93 -16.07
N VAL A 276 10.44 1.29 -15.55
CA VAL A 276 9.81 2.58 -15.85
C VAL A 276 10.64 3.73 -15.29
N LEU A 277 11.04 3.64 -14.02
CA LEU A 277 11.86 4.68 -13.37
C LEU A 277 13.19 4.90 -14.13
N GLN A 278 13.91 3.82 -14.48
CA GLN A 278 15.16 3.91 -15.21
C GLN A 278 14.99 4.55 -16.60
N ALA A 279 13.84 4.39 -17.24
CA ALA A 279 13.56 5.02 -18.53
C ALA A 279 13.28 6.53 -18.42
N LEU A 280 12.88 7.02 -17.22
CA LEU A 280 12.47 8.41 -17.01
C LEU A 280 13.58 9.28 -16.36
N VAL A 281 14.58 8.65 -15.73
CA VAL A 281 15.62 9.38 -14.97
C VAL A 281 17.00 9.16 -15.54
N THR A 282 17.92 10.09 -15.29
CA THR A 282 19.34 9.94 -15.62
C THR A 282 20.03 8.98 -14.64
N PRO A 283 21.20 8.39 -15.02
CA PRO A 283 21.98 7.56 -14.09
C PRO A 283 22.34 8.27 -12.77
N GLY A 284 22.62 9.58 -12.81
CA GLY A 284 22.92 10.37 -11.61
C GLY A 284 21.72 10.56 -10.68
N GLN A 285 20.53 10.74 -11.26
CA GLN A 285 19.27 10.80 -10.51
C GLN A 285 18.92 9.45 -9.89
N LEU A 286 19.08 8.36 -10.65
CA LEU A 286 18.87 7.00 -10.17
C LEU A 286 19.80 6.66 -9.01
N ASP A 287 21.08 7.01 -9.09
CA ASP A 287 22.06 6.82 -8.02
C ASP A 287 21.68 7.63 -6.76
N ARG A 288 21.16 8.84 -6.92
CA ARG A 288 20.67 9.68 -5.80
C ARG A 288 19.46 9.04 -5.09
N ILE A 289 18.48 8.53 -5.86
CA ILE A 289 17.34 7.79 -5.33
C ILE A 289 17.83 6.54 -4.59
N GLY A 290 18.73 5.77 -5.18
CA GLY A 290 19.32 4.57 -4.57
C GLY A 290 20.01 4.86 -3.24
N ARG A 291 20.78 5.94 -3.15
CA ARG A 291 21.41 6.35 -1.89
C ARG A 291 20.40 6.73 -0.81
N ALA A 292 19.30 7.36 -1.17
CA ALA A 292 18.24 7.70 -0.22
C ALA A 292 17.52 6.44 0.32
N LEU A 293 17.33 5.43 -0.51
CA LEU A 293 16.71 4.16 -0.16
C LEU A 293 17.63 3.21 0.63
N ALA A 294 18.95 3.32 0.44
CA ALA A 294 19.91 2.36 0.99
C ALA A 294 19.77 2.08 2.51
N PRO A 295 19.56 3.08 3.40
CA PRO A 295 19.38 2.81 4.83
C PRO A 295 18.10 2.01 5.13
N ILE A 296 17.04 2.21 4.36
CA ILE A 296 15.76 1.51 4.52
C ILE A 296 15.93 0.05 4.11
N VAL A 297 16.50 -0.18 2.93
CA VAL A 297 16.77 -1.52 2.38
C VAL A 297 17.72 -2.31 3.29
N ALA A 298 18.80 -1.70 3.75
CA ALA A 298 19.75 -2.32 4.66
C ALA A 298 19.10 -2.76 6.00
N HIS A 299 18.20 -1.92 6.54
CA HIS A 299 17.48 -2.27 7.77
C HIS A 299 16.52 -3.46 7.58
N VAL A 300 15.86 -3.57 6.43
CA VAL A 300 14.96 -4.70 6.13
C VAL A 300 15.75 -6.00 5.94
N ALA A 301 16.98 -5.93 5.42
CA ALA A 301 17.84 -7.07 5.18
C ALA A 301 18.59 -7.58 6.43
N SER A 302 18.68 -6.77 7.49
CA SER A 302 19.34 -7.13 8.76
C SER A 302 18.46 -8.02 9.65
#